data_efd8c2c46d5a3907e4340ea644ef335a
#
_entry.id   efd8c2c46d5a3907e4340ea644ef335a
#
_cell.length_a   1.000
_cell.length_b   1.000
_cell.length_c   1.000
_cell.angle_alpha   90.00
_cell.angle_beta   90.00
_cell.angle_gamma   90.00
#
_symmetry.space_group_name_H-M   'P 1'
#
loop_
_entity.id
_entity.type
_entity.pdbx_description
1 polymer ?
#
loop_
_entity_poly.entity_id
_entity_poly.type
_entity_poly.pdbx_seq_one_letter_code
_entity_poly.pdbx_strand_id
1 'polypeptide(L)' 'MPHFYFDLMIDGRPHDQGGMILEDFSVVADRADALAAELKVIRPELASKDCFVRVVDDNSTEVYRTPLDPIPKSIKSLHR' A
#
# COMPACT_ATOMS: atom_id res chain seq x y z
N MET A 1 8.88 3.63 -20.55
CA MET A 1 7.75 3.86 -19.66
C MET A 1 8.13 3.44 -18.24
N PRO A 2 7.71 4.19 -17.25
CA PRO A 2 8.10 3.84 -15.88
C PRO A 2 7.49 2.52 -15.42
N HIS A 3 8.28 1.79 -14.68
CA HIS A 3 7.86 0.53 -14.13
C HIS A 3 7.72 0.71 -12.62
N PHE A 4 6.62 0.22 -12.07
CA PHE A 4 6.34 0.35 -10.64
C PHE A 4 6.12 -1.03 -10.04
N TYR A 5 6.58 -1.21 -8.82
CA TYR A 5 6.47 -2.47 -8.11
C TYR A 5 5.70 -2.24 -6.82
N PHE A 6 4.79 -3.14 -6.52
CA PHE A 6 3.89 -3.01 -5.37
C PHE A 6 4.28 -4.06 -4.33
N ASP A 7 4.60 -3.61 -3.12
CA ASP A 7 4.96 -4.49 -2.03
C ASP A 7 3.97 -4.31 -0.89
N LEU A 8 3.54 -5.42 -0.31
CA LEU A 8 2.78 -5.39 0.93
C LEU A 8 3.79 -5.46 2.06
N MET A 9 3.87 -4.41 2.87
CA MET A 9 4.78 -4.37 4.01
C MET A 9 4.05 -4.87 5.24
N ILE A 10 4.56 -5.92 5.84
CA ILE A 10 4.00 -6.50 7.07
C ILE A 10 5.10 -6.51 8.12
N ASP A 11 4.93 -5.72 9.17
CA ASP A 11 5.91 -5.64 10.26
C ASP A 11 7.32 -5.33 9.74
N GLY A 12 7.39 -4.47 8.73
CA GLY A 12 8.67 -4.05 8.15
C GLY A 12 9.25 -4.98 7.11
N ARG A 13 8.53 -6.04 6.73
CA ARG A 13 9.02 -6.99 5.74
C ARG A 13 8.22 -6.87 4.44
N PRO A 14 8.88 -6.79 3.30
CA PRO A 14 8.19 -6.68 2.02
C PRO A 14 7.69 -8.03 1.51
N HIS A 15 6.50 -8.01 0.94
CA HIS A 15 5.91 -9.17 0.28
C HIS A 15 5.47 -8.70 -1.10
N ASP A 16 6.13 -9.21 -2.14
CA ASP A 16 5.92 -8.77 -3.50
C ASP A 16 4.49 -9.04 -3.97
N GLN A 17 3.83 -7.99 -4.44
CA GLN A 17 2.47 -8.09 -4.98
C GLN A 17 2.44 -7.88 -6.49
N GLY A 18 3.61 -7.86 -7.13
CA GLY A 18 3.72 -7.71 -8.56
C GLY A 18 4.10 -6.31 -8.97
N GLY A 19 4.23 -6.11 -10.27
CA GLY A 19 4.60 -4.83 -10.82
C GLY A 19 3.80 -4.55 -12.07
N MET A 20 3.86 -3.31 -12.53
CA MET A 20 3.21 -2.94 -13.77
C MET A 20 3.83 -1.67 -14.34
N ILE A 21 3.62 -1.49 -15.64
CA ILE A 21 4.10 -0.31 -16.35
C ILE A 21 2.94 0.67 -16.42
N LEU A 22 3.13 1.85 -15.87
CA LEU A 22 2.08 2.86 -15.84
C LEU A 22 2.65 4.18 -16.34
N GLU A 23 1.82 4.93 -17.05
CA GLU A 23 2.26 6.19 -17.61
C GLU A 23 2.03 7.37 -16.68
N ASP A 24 1.09 7.22 -15.75
CA ASP A 24 0.65 8.35 -14.95
C ASP A 24 0.70 7.97 -13.47
N PHE A 25 1.35 8.81 -12.68
CA PHE A 25 1.48 8.57 -11.26
C PHE A 25 0.12 8.51 -10.56
N SER A 26 -0.87 9.24 -11.04
CA SER A 26 -2.20 9.19 -10.40
C SER A 26 -2.79 7.79 -10.49
N VAL A 27 -2.49 7.07 -11.56
CA VAL A 27 -2.94 5.68 -11.70
C VAL A 27 -2.22 4.80 -10.70
N VAL A 28 -0.95 5.10 -10.41
CA VAL A 28 -0.18 4.35 -9.42
C VAL A 28 -0.87 4.43 -8.05
N ALA A 29 -1.26 5.63 -7.64
CA ALA A 29 -1.91 5.80 -6.35
C ALA A 29 -3.25 5.06 -6.31
N ASP A 30 -4.04 5.17 -7.38
CA ASP A 30 -5.32 4.49 -7.45
C ASP A 30 -5.15 2.97 -7.36
N ARG A 31 -4.15 2.44 -8.05
CA ARG A 31 -3.91 0.98 -8.03
C ARG A 31 -3.44 0.53 -6.65
N ALA A 32 -2.59 1.32 -6.00
CA ALA A 32 -2.12 0.97 -4.67
C ALA A 32 -3.27 0.99 -3.66
N ASP A 33 -4.14 1.99 -3.74
CA ASP A 33 -5.30 2.09 -2.87
C ASP A 33 -6.26 0.93 -3.09
N ALA A 34 -6.47 0.56 -4.36
CA ALA A 34 -7.33 -0.57 -4.70
C ALA A 34 -6.75 -1.87 -4.15
N LEU A 35 -5.44 -2.06 -4.27
CA LEU A 35 -4.77 -3.24 -3.75
C LEU A 35 -4.91 -3.31 -2.24
N ALA A 36 -4.71 -2.18 -1.56
CA ALA A 36 -4.84 -2.15 -0.10
C ALA A 36 -6.26 -2.51 0.33
N ALA A 37 -7.26 -1.99 -0.36
CA ALA A 37 -8.65 -2.30 -0.05
C ALA A 37 -8.95 -3.78 -0.28
N GLU A 38 -8.44 -4.34 -1.36
CA GLU A 38 -8.64 -5.74 -1.68
C GLU A 38 -7.99 -6.65 -0.64
N LEU A 39 -6.75 -6.33 -0.26
CA LEU A 39 -6.05 -7.13 0.75
C LEU A 39 -6.75 -7.08 2.10
N LYS A 40 -7.33 -5.94 2.44
CA LYS A 40 -8.06 -5.82 3.69
C LYS A 40 -9.27 -6.75 3.71
N VAL A 41 -9.92 -6.94 2.57
CA VAL A 41 -11.07 -7.83 2.45
C VAL A 41 -10.65 -9.30 2.45
N ILE A 42 -9.60 -9.62 1.69
CA ILE A 42 -9.16 -11.01 1.54
C ILE A 42 -8.44 -11.50 2.79
N ARG A 43 -7.68 -10.62 3.43
CA ARG A 43 -6.89 -10.97 4.59
C ARG A 43 -7.17 -10.01 5.74
N PRO A 44 -8.34 -10.11 6.36
CA PRO A 44 -8.75 -9.15 7.39
C PRO A 44 -7.83 -9.14 8.61
N GLU A 45 -7.08 -10.21 8.84
CA GLU A 45 -6.14 -10.24 9.95
C GLU A 45 -5.06 -9.17 9.81
N LEU A 46 -4.80 -8.70 8.58
CA LEU A 46 -3.77 -7.69 8.37
C LEU A 46 -4.20 -6.32 8.86
N ALA A 47 -5.50 -6.09 9.02
CA ALA A 47 -5.98 -4.79 9.47
C ALA A 47 -5.57 -4.50 10.91
N SER A 48 -5.25 -5.53 11.70
CA SER A 48 -4.82 -5.32 13.07
C SER A 48 -3.30 -5.21 13.19
N LYS A 49 -2.59 -5.29 12.08
CA LYS A 49 -1.13 -5.22 12.07
C LYS A 49 -0.67 -3.92 11.44
N ASP A 50 0.59 -3.60 11.64
CA ASP A 50 1.18 -2.42 11.01
C ASP A 50 1.55 -2.77 9.57
N CYS A 51 0.57 -2.69 8.70
CA CYS A 51 0.70 -3.08 7.30
C CYS A 51 0.36 -1.94 6.37
N PHE A 52 1.06 -1.88 5.25
CA PHE A 52 0.74 -0.89 4.22
C PHE A 52 1.24 -1.41 2.86
N VAL A 53 0.68 -0.85 1.80
CA VAL A 53 1.16 -1.12 0.45
C VAL A 53 2.15 -0.03 0.09
N ARG A 54 3.34 -0.43 -0.34
CA ARG A 54 4.39 0.49 -0.74
C ARG A 54 4.62 0.32 -2.24
N VAL A 55 4.77 1.43 -2.95
CA VAL A 55 5.09 1.40 -4.36
C VAL A 55 6.49 1.97 -4.56
N VAL A 56 7.31 1.25 -5.30
CA VAL A 56 8.66 1.70 -5.62
C VAL A 56 8.82 1.73 -7.15
N ASP A 57 9.73 2.57 -7.61
CA ASP A 57 10.04 2.68 -9.04
C ASP A 57 11.22 1.77 -9.40
N ASP A 58 11.71 1.91 -10.64
CA ASP A 58 12.83 1.12 -11.13
C ASP A 58 14.10 1.30 -10.32
N ASN A 59 14.24 2.39 -9.62
CA ASN A 59 15.42 2.69 -8.83
C ASN A 59 15.23 2.30 -7.37
N SER A 60 14.19 1.55 -7.07
CA SER A 60 13.84 1.14 -5.71
C SER A 60 13.52 2.32 -4.80
N THR A 61 13.11 3.44 -5.39
CA THR A 61 12.72 4.62 -4.62
C THR A 61 11.23 4.54 -4.32
N GLU A 62 10.88 4.68 -3.05
CA GLU A 62 9.46 4.68 -2.68
C GLU A 62 8.79 5.92 -3.22
N VAL A 63 7.73 5.74 -4.00
CA VAL A 63 7.01 6.86 -4.60
C VAL A 63 5.62 7.03 -4.01
N TYR A 64 5.10 6.01 -3.32
CA TYR A 64 3.78 6.09 -2.73
C TYR A 64 3.62 5.00 -1.68
N ARG A 65 2.80 5.26 -0.67
CA ARG A 65 2.41 4.22 0.29
C ARG A 65 0.98 4.51 0.76
N THR A 66 0.26 3.45 1.06
CA THR A 66 -1.09 3.58 1.56
C THR A 66 -1.33 2.48 2.60
N PRO A 67 -1.90 2.81 3.76
CA PRO A 67 -2.16 1.81 4.79
C PRO A 67 -3.33 0.92 4.40
N LEU A 68 -3.33 -0.30 4.90
CA LEU A 68 -4.47 -1.18 4.70
C LEU A 68 -5.68 -0.68 5.49
N ASP A 69 -5.43 -0.13 6.66
CA ASP A 69 -6.49 0.48 7.45
C ASP A 69 -6.43 1.99 7.23
N PRO A 70 -7.29 2.54 6.39
CA PRO A 70 -7.23 3.97 6.08
C PRO A 70 -7.63 4.87 7.22
N ILE A 71 -8.21 4.31 8.31
CA ILE A 71 -8.56 5.10 9.47
C ILE A 71 -7.68 4.67 10.61
N PRO A 72 -6.55 5.37 10.82
CA PRO A 72 -5.63 5.00 11.89
C PRO A 72 -6.30 5.08 13.25
N LYS A 73 -5.95 4.16 14.11
CA LYS A 73 -6.52 4.12 15.44
C LYS A 73 -6.17 5.37 16.24
N SER A 74 -5.03 5.95 15.95
CA SER A 74 -4.63 7.19 16.62
C SER A 74 -5.60 8.31 16.35
N ILE A 75 -6.21 8.35 15.18
CA ILE A 75 -7.18 9.38 14.86
C ILE A 75 -8.42 9.20 15.70
N LYS A 76 -8.83 7.97 15.93
CA LYS A 76 -9.98 7.71 16.75
C LYS A 76 -9.76 8.20 18.17
N SER A 77 -8.57 8.03 18.68
CA SER A 77 -8.29 8.45 20.04
C SER A 77 -8.27 9.96 20.19
N LEU A 78 -8.06 10.66 19.10
CA LEU A 78 -8.05 12.11 19.14
C LEU A 78 -9.43 12.71 19.20
N HIS A 79 -10.40 11.93 18.88
CA HIS A 79 -11.71 12.45 18.84
C HIS A 79 -12.34 12.32 20.14
N ARG A 80 -11.97 12.25 20.89
CA ARG A 80 -12.58 12.12 21.99
C ARG A 80 -12.87 13.05 22.67
#